data_362e9b1e01427784d19a70fd3e052584
#
_entry.id   362e9b1e01427784d19a70fd3e052584
#
_cell.length_a   1.000
_cell.length_b   1.000
_cell.length_c   1.000
_cell.angle_alpha   90.00
_cell.angle_beta   90.00
_cell.angle_gamma   90.00
#
_symmetry.space_group_name_H-M   'P 1'
#
loop_
_entity.id
_entity.type
_entity.pdbx_description
1 polymer ?
#
loop_
_entity_poly.entity_id
_entity_poly.type
_entity_poly.pdbx_seq_one_letter_code
_entity_poly.pdbx_strand_id
1 'polypeptide(L)'
;VSYREGRFWQPDVTVATVVVDGGRLLMVEETVGGRLVLNQPAGHLEPDESLVEAALRETLEETGWQVRLTAFVGAYQWKAPAADDGSGGRHYLRFAFAAEPLSFDPARPLDEGIVQALWMTPAELQARAPQHRSPLVWQVAADYLGGRRHSLDLLQHFADASAST
;
A
#
# COMPACT_ATOMS: atom_id res chain seq x y z
N VAL A 1 -23.11 19.95 -3.23
CA VAL A 1 -23.14 18.46 -3.28
C VAL A 1 -23.69 17.96 -1.95
N SER A 2 -24.77 17.19 -1.99
CA SER A 2 -25.36 16.62 -0.78
C SER A 2 -24.65 15.29 -0.45
N TYR A 3 -23.95 15.25 0.67
CA TYR A 3 -23.29 14.05 1.16
C TYR A 3 -24.24 12.91 1.55
N ARG A 4 -25.51 13.23 1.77
CA ARG A 4 -26.50 12.25 2.20
C ARG A 4 -27.26 11.56 1.06
N GLU A 5 -27.09 12.03 -0.17
CA GLU A 5 -27.78 11.47 -1.35
C GLU A 5 -26.89 10.51 -2.17
N GLY A 6 -25.71 10.11 -1.66
CA GLY A 6 -24.78 9.24 -2.37
C GLY A 6 -24.19 9.84 -3.66
N ARG A 7 -24.26 11.15 -3.82
CA ARG A 7 -23.77 11.89 -4.99
C ARG A 7 -22.48 12.66 -4.75
N PHE A 8 -21.73 12.30 -3.73
CA PHE A 8 -20.44 12.90 -3.46
C PHE A 8 -19.32 12.06 -4.04
N TRP A 9 -18.27 12.75 -4.44
CA TRP A 9 -17.07 12.12 -4.95
C TRP A 9 -16.31 11.37 -3.84
N GLN A 10 -15.80 10.19 -4.16
CA GLN A 10 -15.02 9.36 -3.24
C GLN A 10 -13.67 8.99 -3.87
N PRO A 11 -12.55 9.16 -3.16
CA PRO A 11 -11.28 8.60 -3.57
C PRO A 11 -11.20 7.10 -3.24
N ASP A 12 -10.34 6.38 -3.96
CA ASP A 12 -9.89 5.06 -3.53
C ASP A 12 -8.93 5.22 -2.35
N VAL A 13 -9.35 4.80 -1.16
CA VAL A 13 -8.49 4.80 0.02
C VAL A 13 -7.66 3.54 0.02
N THR A 14 -6.32 3.68 0.06
CA THR A 14 -5.37 2.57 0.03
C THR A 14 -4.34 2.68 1.13
N VAL A 15 -3.76 1.56 1.49
CA VAL A 15 -2.61 1.45 2.39
C VAL A 15 -1.42 0.88 1.64
N ALA A 16 -0.21 1.15 2.13
CA ALA A 16 1.02 0.55 1.62
C ALA A 16 2.03 0.40 2.74
N THR A 17 2.90 -0.61 2.63
CA THR A 17 3.98 -0.83 3.59
C THR A 17 5.35 -0.76 2.94
N VAL A 18 6.25 -0.02 3.57
CA VAL A 18 7.69 -0.05 3.30
C VAL A 18 8.31 -1.00 4.32
N VAL A 19 8.40 -2.27 3.95
CA VAL A 19 9.01 -3.29 4.79
C VAL A 19 10.50 -3.34 4.47
N VAL A 20 11.35 -3.21 5.49
CA VAL A 20 12.79 -3.13 5.30
C VAL A 20 13.50 -4.20 6.12
N ASP A 21 14.41 -4.91 5.46
CA ASP A 21 15.35 -5.85 6.09
C ASP A 21 16.71 -5.77 5.39
N GLY A 22 17.78 -5.63 6.18
CA GLY A 22 19.15 -5.57 5.67
C GLY A 22 19.38 -4.50 4.58
N GLY A 23 18.67 -3.38 4.63
CA GLY A 23 18.76 -2.31 3.64
C GLY A 23 18.01 -2.61 2.32
N ARG A 24 17.23 -3.67 2.27
CA ARG A 24 16.37 -4.04 1.14
C ARG A 24 14.91 -3.75 1.46
N LEU A 25 14.16 -3.43 0.44
CA LEU A 25 12.73 -3.15 0.47
C LEU A 25 11.96 -4.37 -0.06
N LEU A 26 10.92 -4.79 0.64
CA LEU A 26 10.00 -5.82 0.15
C LEU A 26 9.07 -5.19 -0.88
N MET A 27 9.10 -5.72 -2.08
CA MET A 27 8.28 -5.27 -3.21
C MET A 27 7.44 -6.43 -3.72
N VAL A 28 6.36 -6.11 -4.41
CA VAL A 28 5.54 -7.08 -5.13
C VAL A 28 5.61 -6.82 -6.63
N GLU A 29 5.69 -7.90 -7.40
CA GLU A 29 5.41 -7.90 -8.83
C GLU A 29 3.98 -8.37 -9.05
N GLU A 30 3.21 -7.58 -9.76
CA GLU A 30 1.82 -7.86 -10.05
C GLU A 30 1.52 -7.66 -11.54
N THR A 31 0.51 -8.36 -12.05
CA THR A 31 0.03 -8.20 -13.42
C THR A 31 -1.18 -7.27 -13.42
N VAL A 32 -1.05 -6.12 -14.08
CA VAL A 32 -2.13 -5.14 -14.22
C VAL A 32 -2.34 -4.83 -15.70
N GLY A 33 -3.53 -5.10 -16.20
CA GLY A 33 -3.85 -4.88 -17.63
C GLY A 33 -2.89 -5.61 -18.58
N GLY A 34 -2.42 -6.81 -18.21
CA GLY A 34 -1.46 -7.59 -18.99
C GLY A 34 0.00 -7.12 -18.90
N ARG A 35 0.29 -6.14 -18.06
CA ARG A 35 1.65 -5.63 -17.84
C ARG A 35 2.14 -6.04 -16.45
N LEU A 36 3.41 -6.47 -16.38
CA LEU A 36 4.08 -6.71 -15.11
C LEU A 36 4.55 -5.37 -14.54
N VAL A 37 4.10 -5.06 -13.32
CA VAL A 37 4.45 -3.83 -12.62
C VAL A 37 4.98 -4.12 -11.22
N LEU A 38 5.72 -3.16 -10.67
CA LEU A 38 6.23 -3.18 -9.28
C LEU A 38 5.41 -2.23 -8.40
N ASN A 39 5.13 -2.69 -7.20
CA ASN A 39 4.50 -1.89 -6.16
C ASN A 39 5.10 -2.23 -4.78
N GLN A 40 4.85 -1.41 -3.76
CA GLN A 40 4.92 -1.89 -2.38
C GLN A 40 3.78 -2.88 -2.16
N PRO A 41 3.83 -3.74 -1.12
CA PRO A 41 2.64 -4.39 -0.61
C PRO A 41 1.58 -3.33 -0.30
N ALA A 42 0.43 -3.39 -0.98
CA ALA A 42 -0.54 -2.30 -0.96
C ALA A 42 -1.90 -2.71 -1.51
N GLY A 43 -2.98 -2.29 -0.85
CA GLY A 43 -4.33 -2.52 -1.33
C GLY A 43 -5.34 -1.56 -0.73
N HIS A 44 -6.62 -1.85 -0.94
CA HIS A 44 -7.71 -0.99 -0.50
C HIS A 44 -8.04 -1.20 0.97
N LEU A 45 -8.44 -0.12 1.62
CA LEU A 45 -9.10 -0.19 2.92
C LEU A 45 -10.44 -0.90 2.75
N GLU A 46 -10.70 -1.90 3.58
CA GLU A 46 -11.97 -2.62 3.62
C GLU A 46 -12.91 -2.07 4.71
N PRO A 47 -14.22 -2.34 4.60
CA PRO A 47 -15.17 -1.99 5.67
C PRO A 47 -14.74 -2.58 7.03
N ASP A 48 -14.96 -1.80 8.07
CA ASP A 48 -14.79 -2.21 9.48
C ASP A 48 -13.35 -2.52 9.92
N GLU A 49 -12.34 -2.20 9.12
CA GLU A 49 -10.94 -2.28 9.51
C GLU A 49 -10.30 -0.90 9.69
N SER A 50 -9.29 -0.82 10.55
CA SER A 50 -8.42 0.35 10.64
C SER A 50 -7.37 0.37 9.52
N LEU A 51 -6.78 1.54 9.27
CA LEU A 51 -5.66 1.65 8.32
C LEU A 51 -4.46 0.76 8.70
N VAL A 52 -4.24 0.54 10.00
CA VAL A 52 -3.19 -0.35 10.51
C VAL A 52 -3.51 -1.80 10.19
N GLU A 53 -4.74 -2.25 10.45
CA GLU A 53 -5.19 -3.61 10.13
C GLU A 53 -5.13 -3.88 8.63
N ALA A 54 -5.59 -2.92 7.80
CA ALA A 54 -5.49 -3.01 6.35
C ALA A 54 -4.04 -3.19 5.89
N ALA A 55 -3.11 -2.39 6.42
CA ALA A 55 -1.69 -2.46 6.05
C ALA A 55 -1.06 -3.83 6.41
N LEU A 56 -1.41 -4.38 7.56
CA LEU A 56 -0.94 -5.70 7.99
C LEU A 56 -1.55 -6.81 7.12
N ARG A 57 -2.85 -6.75 6.85
CA ARG A 57 -3.58 -7.71 6.01
C ARG A 57 -3.01 -7.75 4.60
N GLU A 58 -2.94 -6.61 3.91
CA GLU A 58 -2.44 -6.52 2.53
C GLU A 58 -1.00 -7.02 2.42
N THR A 59 -0.13 -6.67 3.38
CA THR A 59 1.25 -7.15 3.37
C THR A 59 1.31 -8.66 3.48
N LEU A 60 0.51 -9.27 4.35
CA LEU A 60 0.47 -10.72 4.50
C LEU A 60 -0.11 -11.42 3.27
N GLU A 61 -1.17 -10.88 2.68
CA GLU A 61 -1.88 -11.45 1.52
C GLU A 61 -1.04 -11.41 0.25
N GLU A 62 -0.33 -10.31 0.03
CA GLU A 62 0.49 -10.13 -1.16
C GLU A 62 1.90 -10.70 -1.07
N THR A 63 2.42 -10.96 0.14
CA THR A 63 3.82 -11.33 0.30
C THR A 63 4.07 -12.60 1.12
N GLY A 64 3.10 -13.07 1.89
CA GLY A 64 3.30 -14.14 2.87
C GLY A 64 4.08 -13.72 4.12
N TRP A 65 4.47 -12.45 4.23
CA TRP A 65 5.16 -11.92 5.40
C TRP A 65 4.20 -11.34 6.44
N GLN A 66 4.33 -11.79 7.67
CA GLN A 66 3.83 -11.06 8.84
C GLN A 66 4.84 -9.98 9.20
N VAL A 67 4.36 -8.79 9.44
CA VAL A 67 5.19 -7.61 9.73
C VAL A 67 4.70 -6.89 10.98
N ARG A 68 5.57 -6.07 11.54
CA ARG A 68 5.24 -5.10 12.58
C ARG A 68 5.39 -3.69 12.00
N LEU A 69 4.35 -2.88 12.08
CA LEU A 69 4.46 -1.47 11.69
C LEU A 69 5.31 -0.72 12.72
N THR A 70 6.24 0.08 12.23
CA THR A 70 7.20 0.82 13.06
C THR A 70 6.97 2.33 13.03
N ALA A 71 6.40 2.85 11.96
CA ALA A 71 6.09 4.27 11.82
C ALA A 71 5.03 4.52 10.75
N PHE A 72 4.42 5.70 10.80
CA PHE A 72 3.66 6.27 9.70
C PHE A 72 4.60 7.10 8.82
N VAL A 73 4.68 6.79 7.53
CA VAL A 73 5.54 7.50 6.58
C VAL A 73 4.84 8.75 6.05
N GLY A 74 3.58 8.63 5.65
CA GLY A 74 2.82 9.76 5.16
C GLY A 74 1.52 9.40 4.47
N ALA A 75 0.71 10.43 4.21
CA ALA A 75 -0.48 10.35 3.38
C ALA A 75 -0.18 11.00 2.02
N TYR A 76 -0.62 10.34 0.94
CA TYR A 76 -0.32 10.71 -0.44
C TYR A 76 -1.62 10.75 -1.24
N GLN A 77 -1.84 11.86 -1.91
CA GLN A 77 -2.96 12.00 -2.84
C GLN A 77 -2.43 11.97 -4.28
N TRP A 78 -3.00 11.11 -5.10
CA TRP A 78 -2.60 10.97 -6.50
C TRP A 78 -3.81 10.76 -7.40
N LYS A 79 -3.86 11.51 -8.48
CA LYS A 79 -4.80 11.30 -9.57
C LYS A 79 -4.11 10.53 -10.68
N ALA A 80 -4.55 9.29 -10.92
CA ALA A 80 -4.07 8.49 -12.02
C ALA A 80 -4.46 9.15 -13.36
N PRO A 81 -3.67 8.97 -14.43
CA PRO A 81 -4.06 9.37 -15.77
C PRO A 81 -5.43 8.78 -16.14
N ALA A 82 -6.19 9.49 -16.97
CA ALA A 82 -7.41 8.93 -17.55
C ALA A 82 -7.05 7.73 -18.42
N ALA A 83 -7.95 6.73 -18.46
CA ALA A 83 -7.79 5.62 -19.38
C ALA A 83 -8.06 6.06 -20.83
N ASP A 84 -7.56 5.28 -21.80
CA ASP A 84 -7.72 5.57 -23.23
C ASP A 84 -9.19 5.57 -23.70
N ASP A 85 -10.08 4.95 -22.92
CA ASP A 85 -11.53 4.93 -23.15
C ASP A 85 -12.24 6.22 -22.71
N GLY A 86 -11.49 7.22 -22.22
CA GLY A 86 -12.01 8.50 -21.75
C GLY A 86 -12.63 8.45 -20.34
N SER A 87 -12.59 7.31 -19.65
CA SER A 87 -12.95 7.25 -18.23
C SER A 87 -11.97 8.10 -17.43
N GLY A 88 -12.47 8.93 -16.54
CA GLY A 88 -11.63 9.78 -15.68
C GLY A 88 -10.67 8.96 -14.83
N GLY A 89 -9.44 9.41 -14.68
CA GLY A 89 -8.45 8.74 -13.85
C GLY A 89 -8.93 8.62 -12.40
N ARG A 90 -8.67 7.48 -11.78
CA ARG A 90 -8.96 7.24 -10.36
C ARG A 90 -8.15 8.19 -9.48
N HIS A 91 -8.75 8.63 -8.39
CA HIS A 91 -8.07 9.39 -7.35
C HIS A 91 -7.78 8.48 -6.17
N TYR A 92 -6.52 8.42 -5.79
CA TYR A 92 -6.07 7.61 -4.66
C TYR A 92 -5.70 8.50 -3.48
N LEU A 93 -6.08 8.05 -2.29
CA LEU A 93 -5.60 8.55 -1.02
C LEU A 93 -4.87 7.40 -0.32
N ARG A 94 -3.53 7.41 -0.37
CA ARG A 94 -2.69 6.34 0.16
C ARG A 94 -2.09 6.73 1.50
N PHE A 95 -2.22 5.82 2.46
CA PHE A 95 -1.56 5.89 3.76
C PHE A 95 -0.41 4.88 3.78
N ALA A 96 0.82 5.37 3.91
CA ALA A 96 2.02 4.54 3.85
C ALA A 96 2.65 4.39 5.23
N PHE A 97 3.07 3.15 5.53
CA PHE A 97 3.66 2.75 6.80
C PHE A 97 5.05 2.16 6.58
N ALA A 98 5.94 2.38 7.55
CA ALA A 98 7.17 1.62 7.66
C ALA A 98 6.93 0.37 8.49
N ALA A 99 7.58 -0.72 8.12
CA ALA A 99 7.44 -2.00 8.81
C ALA A 99 8.75 -2.79 8.82
N GLU A 100 8.84 -3.72 9.75
CA GLU A 100 9.90 -4.72 9.82
C GLU A 100 9.30 -6.13 9.72
N PRO A 101 9.98 -7.09 9.07
CA PRO A 101 9.49 -8.45 8.94
C PRO A 101 9.56 -9.18 10.28
N LEU A 102 8.54 -10.01 10.57
CA LEU A 102 8.49 -10.88 11.75
C LEU A 102 8.65 -12.35 11.38
N SER A 103 7.83 -12.86 10.46
CA SER A 103 7.84 -14.25 10.03
C SER A 103 7.34 -14.38 8.60
N PHE A 104 7.78 -15.43 7.91
CA PHE A 104 7.41 -15.73 6.54
C PHE A 104 6.71 -17.08 6.45
N ASP A 105 5.57 -17.14 5.78
CA ASP A 105 4.87 -18.37 5.44
C ASP A 105 5.01 -18.69 3.95
N PRO A 106 5.92 -19.58 3.55
CA PRO A 106 6.13 -19.92 2.14
C PRO A 106 4.99 -20.75 1.54
N ALA A 107 4.09 -21.28 2.36
CA ALA A 107 2.95 -22.10 1.91
C ALA A 107 1.69 -21.26 1.66
N ARG A 108 1.69 -20.00 2.07
CA ARG A 108 0.54 -19.12 1.89
C ARG A 108 0.38 -18.79 0.39
N PRO A 109 -0.79 -19.01 -0.18
CA PRO A 109 -1.09 -18.52 -1.53
C PRO A 109 -1.10 -16.99 -1.50
N LEU A 110 -0.50 -16.39 -2.51
CA LEU A 110 -0.54 -14.94 -2.70
C LEU A 110 -1.85 -14.54 -3.38
N ASP A 111 -2.23 -13.29 -3.22
CA ASP A 111 -3.44 -12.75 -3.84
C ASP A 111 -3.42 -12.84 -5.37
N GLU A 112 -4.62 -12.87 -5.94
CA GLU A 112 -4.80 -12.92 -7.39
C GLU A 112 -4.11 -11.72 -8.06
N GLY A 113 -3.35 -12.00 -9.11
CA GLY A 113 -2.58 -11.00 -9.85
C GLY A 113 -1.17 -10.78 -9.32
N ILE A 114 -0.86 -11.18 -8.08
CA ILE A 114 0.50 -11.14 -7.56
C ILE A 114 1.32 -12.28 -8.16
N VAL A 115 2.41 -11.93 -8.80
CA VAL A 115 3.35 -12.89 -9.41
C VAL A 115 4.36 -13.37 -8.38
N GLN A 116 4.94 -12.46 -7.62
CA GLN A 116 5.88 -12.76 -6.54
C GLN A 116 6.12 -11.55 -5.63
N ALA A 117 6.60 -11.84 -4.43
CA ALA A 117 7.23 -10.87 -3.54
C ALA A 117 8.76 -11.01 -3.61
N LEU A 118 9.48 -9.90 -3.62
CA LEU A 118 10.94 -9.90 -3.74
C LEU A 118 11.59 -8.77 -2.94
N TRP A 119 12.80 -9.04 -2.45
CA TRP A 119 13.60 -8.06 -1.74
C TRP A 119 14.51 -7.32 -2.72
N MET A 120 14.40 -5.99 -2.77
CA MET A 120 15.16 -5.13 -3.66
C MET A 120 15.94 -4.07 -2.89
N THR A 121 17.16 -3.81 -3.32
CA THR A 121 17.86 -2.60 -2.88
C THR A 121 17.17 -1.35 -3.45
N PRO A 122 17.33 -0.17 -2.82
CA PRO A 122 16.80 1.08 -3.38
C PRO A 122 17.32 1.35 -4.82
N ALA A 123 18.55 0.98 -5.11
CA ALA A 123 19.14 1.15 -6.44
C ALA A 123 18.48 0.24 -7.49
N GLU A 124 18.20 -1.03 -7.14
CA GLU A 124 17.48 -1.96 -8.01
C GLU A 124 16.04 -1.48 -8.26
N LEU A 125 15.36 -1.00 -7.22
CA LEU A 125 14.01 -0.43 -7.36
C LEU A 125 14.04 0.77 -8.31
N GLN A 126 14.98 1.68 -8.13
CA GLN A 126 15.10 2.88 -8.97
C GLN A 126 15.45 2.53 -10.43
N ALA A 127 16.30 1.53 -10.66
CA ALA A 127 16.64 1.05 -12.00
C ALA A 127 15.42 0.48 -12.75
N ARG A 128 14.40 0.02 -12.01
CA ARG A 128 13.14 -0.51 -12.55
C ARG A 128 11.99 0.53 -12.56
N ALA A 129 12.30 1.84 -12.49
CA ALA A 129 11.31 2.91 -12.48
C ALA A 129 10.23 2.82 -13.59
N PRO A 130 10.54 2.41 -14.84
CA PRO A 130 9.51 2.24 -15.89
C PRO A 130 8.46 1.16 -15.56
N GLN A 131 8.74 0.26 -14.61
CA GLN A 131 7.82 -0.80 -14.18
C GLN A 131 7.02 -0.39 -12.94
N HIS A 132 7.28 0.76 -12.34
CA HIS A 132 6.51 1.20 -11.19
C HIS A 132 5.03 1.36 -11.56
N ARG A 133 4.14 0.79 -10.76
CA ARG A 133 2.70 0.89 -10.94
C ARG A 133 2.22 2.35 -10.95
N SER A 134 2.86 3.19 -10.16
CA SER A 134 2.56 4.61 -10.03
C SER A 134 3.78 5.38 -9.54
N PRO A 135 3.79 6.73 -9.65
CA PRO A 135 4.85 7.54 -9.08
C PRO A 135 4.96 7.43 -7.56
N LEU A 136 3.90 6.96 -6.89
CA LEU A 136 3.91 6.75 -5.43
C LEU A 136 4.90 5.65 -5.01
N VAL A 137 5.21 4.69 -5.88
CA VAL A 137 6.14 3.61 -5.56
C VAL A 137 7.51 4.14 -5.14
N TRP A 138 8.09 5.00 -5.95
CA TRP A 138 9.38 5.62 -5.61
C TRP A 138 9.24 6.72 -4.56
N GLN A 139 8.21 7.55 -4.65
CA GLN A 139 8.03 8.66 -3.69
C GLN A 139 7.96 8.17 -2.25
N VAL A 140 7.15 7.14 -1.99
CA VAL A 140 7.00 6.56 -0.65
C VAL A 140 8.33 5.95 -0.15
N ALA A 141 9.02 5.20 -1.02
CA ALA A 141 10.32 4.63 -0.69
C ALA A 141 11.37 5.72 -0.39
N ALA A 142 11.44 6.76 -1.23
CA ALA A 142 12.37 7.87 -1.06
C ALA A 142 12.12 8.66 0.23
N ASP A 143 10.85 8.92 0.56
CA ASP A 143 10.47 9.60 1.79
C ASP A 143 10.90 8.79 3.04
N TYR A 144 10.68 7.47 3.01
CA TYR A 144 11.16 6.59 4.07
C TYR A 144 12.69 6.61 4.18
N LEU A 145 13.40 6.45 3.05
CA LEU A 145 14.87 6.46 3.01
C LEU A 145 15.45 7.82 3.45
N GLY A 146 14.73 8.90 3.14
CA GLY A 146 15.06 10.26 3.60
C GLY A 146 14.78 10.51 5.08
N GLY A 147 14.31 9.50 5.82
CA GLY A 147 14.10 9.58 7.28
C GLY A 147 12.70 10.00 7.71
N ARG A 148 11.72 10.09 6.79
CA ARG A 148 10.34 10.43 7.15
C ARG A 148 9.70 9.30 7.95
N ARG A 149 9.50 9.57 9.23
CA ARG A 149 8.88 8.66 10.20
C ARG A 149 8.10 9.47 11.21
N HIS A 150 6.83 9.13 11.37
CA HIS A 150 5.94 9.75 12.34
C HIS A 150 5.38 8.67 13.26
N SER A 151 4.93 9.06 14.45
CA SER A 151 4.27 8.15 15.37
C SER A 151 3.00 7.59 14.73
N LEU A 152 2.75 6.31 14.96
CA LEU A 152 1.48 5.66 14.58
C LEU A 152 0.28 6.27 15.33
N ASP A 153 0.53 6.94 16.47
CA ASP A 153 -0.51 7.63 17.25
C ASP A 153 -1.12 8.84 16.52
N LEU A 154 -0.55 9.26 15.39
CA LEU A 154 -1.19 10.25 14.50
C LEU A 154 -2.48 9.71 13.89
N LEU A 155 -2.64 8.39 13.83
CA LEU A 155 -3.82 7.73 13.29
C LEU A 155 -4.68 7.22 14.44
N GLN A 156 -5.92 7.69 14.48
CA GLN A 156 -6.90 7.29 15.48
C GLN A 156 -8.01 6.51 14.78
N HIS A 157 -8.34 5.33 15.31
CA HIS A 157 -9.46 4.52 14.84
C HIS A 157 -10.52 4.43 15.94
N PHE A 158 -11.73 4.84 15.61
CA PHE A 158 -12.89 4.76 16.49
C PHE A 158 -13.85 3.73 15.90
N ALA A 159 -13.79 2.50 16.41
CA ALA A 159 -14.77 1.47 16.07
C ALA A 159 -16.06 1.70 16.86
N ASP A 160 -17.20 1.33 16.27
CA ASP A 160 -18.47 1.35 17.01
C ASP A 160 -18.44 0.28 18.10
N ALA A 161 -18.66 0.70 19.36
CA ALA A 161 -18.64 -0.20 20.51
C ALA A 161 -19.79 -1.25 20.50
N SER A 162 -20.73 -1.13 19.58
CA SER A 162 -21.89 -2.04 19.47
C SER A 162 -21.62 -3.32 18.68
N ALA A 163 -20.44 -3.48 18.06
CA ALA A 163 -20.10 -4.63 17.23
C ALA A 163 -19.49 -5.83 18.00
N SER A 164 -19.40 -5.77 19.34
CA SER A 164 -18.88 -6.83 20.19
C SER A 164 -20.01 -7.52 20.93
N THR A 165 -20.77 -8.38 20.23
CA THR A 165 -21.69 -9.37 20.84
C THR A 165 -21.57 -10.70 20.14
#